data_4b1053d4077229e8d936e1ea1db5f171
#
_entry.id   4b1053d4077229e8d936e1ea1db5f171
#
_cell.length_a   1.000
_cell.length_b   1.000
_cell.length_c   1.000
_cell.angle_alpha   90.00
_cell.angle_beta   90.00
_cell.angle_gamma   90.00
#
_symmetry.space_group_name_H-M   'P 1'
#
loop_
_entity.id
_entity.type
_entity.pdbx_description
1 polymer ?
#
loop_
_entity_poly.entity_id
_entity_poly.type
_entity_poly.pdbx_seq_one_letter_code
_entity_poly.pdbx_strand_id
1 'polypeptide(L)'
;DRLDALRWIESADELFGDPFSGVRIVVHGISMGAATAMMVAGEVEHGLHQLPYVKCFVADCGYTSVWEQFKSELSAQFNLPAFPLLHISNWLCQLRYGWNFKEASPLEAVKRCSLPILFIHGDADTFVPTSMVHELYEAKSSPKELWLAPGVDHAHAYRDCTEEYTKQVKDFLNDYMQ
;
A
#
# COMPACT_ATOMS: atom_id res chain seq x y z
N ASP A 1 -6.08 9.41 -5.83
CA ASP A 1 -6.20 8.68 -4.55
C ASP A 1 -5.10 9.07 -3.56
N ARG A 2 -3.77 8.93 -3.91
CA ARG A 2 -2.70 9.30 -2.97
C ARG A 2 -2.74 10.79 -2.57
N LEU A 3 -3.04 11.68 -3.51
CA LEU A 3 -3.14 13.12 -3.23
C LEU A 3 -4.34 13.44 -2.35
N ASP A 4 -5.45 12.72 -2.51
CA ASP A 4 -6.62 12.87 -1.65
C ASP A 4 -6.34 12.34 -0.24
N ALA A 5 -5.65 11.19 -0.15
CA ALA A 5 -5.21 10.64 1.13
C ALA A 5 -4.26 11.60 1.86
N LEU A 6 -3.29 12.20 1.16
CA LEU A 6 -2.39 13.21 1.74
C LEU A 6 -3.17 14.42 2.28
N ARG A 7 -4.13 14.95 1.53
CA ARG A 7 -4.99 16.06 2.00
C ARG A 7 -5.81 15.71 3.23
N TRP A 8 -6.37 14.49 3.29
CA TRP A 8 -7.08 14.01 4.47
C TRP A 8 -6.16 13.91 5.68
N ILE A 9 -4.94 13.40 5.49
CA ILE A 9 -3.93 13.31 6.54
C ILE A 9 -3.56 14.72 7.04
N GLU A 10 -3.29 15.67 6.13
CA GLU A 10 -3.02 17.07 6.48
C GLU A 10 -4.15 17.70 7.30
N SER A 11 -5.40 17.45 6.90
CA SER A 11 -6.58 17.97 7.61
C SER A 11 -6.83 17.26 8.94
N ALA A 12 -6.30 16.06 9.15
CA ALA A 12 -6.56 15.28 10.37
C ALA A 12 -6.01 15.98 11.63
N ASP A 13 -4.87 16.65 11.54
CA ASP A 13 -4.31 17.40 12.67
C ASP A 13 -5.21 18.59 13.05
N GLU A 14 -5.76 19.29 12.06
CA GLU A 14 -6.69 20.40 12.30
C GLU A 14 -8.03 19.93 12.89
N LEU A 15 -8.51 18.75 12.44
CA LEU A 15 -9.83 18.22 12.81
C LEU A 15 -9.82 17.48 14.16
N PHE A 16 -8.74 16.79 14.49
CA PHE A 16 -8.65 15.83 15.59
C PHE A 16 -7.46 16.07 16.51
N GLY A 17 -6.57 17.01 16.18
CA GLY A 17 -5.38 17.28 16.95
C GLY A 17 -5.71 17.80 18.34
N ASP A 18 -5.08 17.22 19.36
CA ASP A 18 -5.08 17.75 20.72
C ASP A 18 -4.01 18.84 20.81
N PRO A 19 -4.35 20.06 21.31
CA PRO A 19 -3.41 21.16 21.41
C PRO A 19 -2.15 20.86 22.26
N PHE A 20 -2.18 19.81 23.08
CA PHE A 20 -1.11 19.44 24.01
C PHE A 20 -0.32 18.21 23.56
N SER A 21 -0.95 17.27 22.86
CA SER A 21 -0.31 15.99 22.48
C SER A 21 -0.17 15.79 20.97
N GLY A 22 -0.86 16.61 20.18
CA GLY A 22 -0.96 16.43 18.74
C GLY A 22 -1.71 15.17 18.33
N VAL A 23 -1.79 14.93 17.02
CA VAL A 23 -2.36 13.71 16.47
C VAL A 23 -1.24 12.71 16.10
N ARG A 24 -1.50 11.41 16.27
CA ARG A 24 -0.64 10.34 15.75
C ARG A 24 -1.45 9.50 14.78
N ILE A 25 -0.96 9.35 13.57
CA ILE A 25 -1.69 8.71 12.48
C ILE A 25 -0.97 7.45 12.04
N VAL A 26 -1.73 6.36 11.91
CA VAL A 26 -1.39 5.21 11.10
C VAL A 26 -2.20 5.26 9.80
N VAL A 27 -1.55 4.98 8.68
CA VAL A 27 -2.24 4.87 7.39
C VAL A 27 -2.41 3.40 7.06
N HIS A 28 -3.65 2.92 7.11
CA HIS A 28 -3.98 1.52 6.87
C HIS A 28 -4.81 1.40 5.59
N GLY A 29 -4.37 0.56 4.68
CA GLY A 29 -5.05 0.34 3.41
C GLY A 29 -5.12 -1.13 3.03
N ILE A 30 -6.19 -1.52 2.32
CA ILE A 30 -6.44 -2.87 1.82
C ILE A 30 -6.50 -2.83 0.30
N SER A 31 -5.84 -3.76 -0.39
CA SER A 31 -5.80 -3.89 -1.85
C SER A 31 -5.34 -2.59 -2.53
N MET A 32 -6.17 -1.93 -3.33
CA MET A 32 -5.89 -0.61 -3.91
C MET A 32 -5.60 0.44 -2.81
N GLY A 33 -6.24 0.33 -1.64
CA GLY A 33 -5.95 1.17 -0.48
C GLY A 33 -4.55 0.93 0.07
N ALA A 34 -4.06 -0.31 0.07
CA ALA A 34 -2.69 -0.64 0.46
C ALA A 34 -1.67 -0.04 -0.53
N ALA A 35 -1.95 -0.13 -1.83
CA ALA A 35 -1.13 0.54 -2.85
C ALA A 35 -1.11 2.06 -2.64
N THR A 36 -2.26 2.67 -2.33
CA THR A 36 -2.36 4.10 -2.00
C THR A 36 -1.57 4.43 -0.74
N ALA A 37 -1.69 3.65 0.34
CA ALA A 37 -0.94 3.84 1.58
C ALA A 37 0.58 3.79 1.35
N MET A 38 1.06 2.81 0.58
CA MET A 38 2.47 2.70 0.22
C MET A 38 2.97 3.87 -0.65
N MET A 39 2.13 4.36 -1.58
CA MET A 39 2.46 5.55 -2.37
C MET A 39 2.51 6.82 -1.50
N VAL A 40 1.61 6.96 -0.52
CA VAL A 40 1.67 8.01 0.51
C VAL A 40 2.95 7.91 1.32
N ALA A 41 3.34 6.70 1.72
CA ALA A 41 4.57 6.46 2.49
C ALA A 41 5.83 6.99 1.77
N GLY A 42 5.89 6.87 0.44
CA GLY A 42 6.99 7.40 -0.36
C GLY A 42 7.00 8.93 -0.51
N GLU A 43 5.90 9.61 -0.20
CA GLU A 43 5.77 11.07 -0.30
C GLU A 43 6.07 11.78 1.04
N VAL A 44 5.78 11.12 2.17
CA VAL A 44 5.80 11.73 3.51
C VAL A 44 7.18 12.25 3.92
N GLU A 45 8.28 11.64 3.45
CA GLU A 45 9.64 12.02 3.84
C GLU A 45 10.40 12.81 2.78
N HIS A 46 10.06 12.62 1.51
CA HIS A 46 10.80 13.18 0.37
C HIS A 46 9.97 14.09 -0.49
N GLY A 47 8.68 14.17 -0.21
CA GLY A 47 7.74 14.97 -0.96
C GLY A 47 7.58 16.40 -0.45
N LEU A 48 6.60 17.08 -1.00
CA LEU A 48 6.17 18.42 -0.61
C LEU A 48 5.50 18.45 0.78
N HIS A 49 5.24 17.25 1.37
CA HIS A 49 4.45 17.07 2.58
C HIS A 49 5.32 16.55 3.72
N GLN A 50 5.63 17.40 4.67
CA GLN A 50 6.20 16.97 5.94
C GLN A 50 5.07 16.68 6.93
N LEU A 51 4.77 15.40 7.14
CA LEU A 51 3.68 14.94 8.00
C LEU A 51 4.23 14.21 9.24
N PRO A 52 4.80 14.94 10.22
CA PRO A 52 5.54 14.37 11.36
C PRO A 52 4.65 13.53 12.30
N TYR A 53 3.35 13.67 12.18
CA TYR A 53 2.35 12.92 12.93
C TYR A 53 1.99 11.56 12.32
N VAL A 54 2.38 11.28 11.08
CA VAL A 54 2.29 9.93 10.52
C VAL A 54 3.42 9.08 11.10
N LYS A 55 3.08 7.98 11.76
CA LYS A 55 4.03 7.14 12.50
C LYS A 55 4.38 5.85 11.77
N CYS A 56 3.40 5.21 11.16
CA CYS A 56 3.60 3.94 10.47
C CYS A 56 2.49 3.68 9.44
N PHE A 57 2.67 2.61 8.67
CA PHE A 57 1.74 2.18 7.63
C PHE A 57 1.39 0.69 7.79
N VAL A 58 0.16 0.32 7.42
CA VAL A 58 -0.27 -1.07 7.29
C VAL A 58 -0.78 -1.25 5.86
N ALA A 59 -0.17 -2.16 5.13
CA ALA A 59 -0.47 -2.45 3.73
C ALA A 59 -0.93 -3.90 3.58
N ASP A 60 -2.25 -4.11 3.45
CA ASP A 60 -2.86 -5.42 3.33
C ASP A 60 -3.18 -5.74 1.86
N CYS A 61 -2.67 -6.85 1.34
CA CYS A 61 -2.80 -7.37 -0.03
C CYS A 61 -2.55 -6.33 -1.13
N GLY A 62 -1.51 -5.50 -0.95
CA GLY A 62 -1.09 -4.51 -1.95
C GLY A 62 -0.24 -5.11 -3.08
N TYR A 63 -0.19 -4.41 -4.21
CA TYR A 63 0.56 -4.80 -5.41
C TYR A 63 1.78 -3.91 -5.66
N THR A 64 2.71 -4.38 -6.51
CA THR A 64 3.97 -3.67 -6.80
C THR A 64 3.79 -2.45 -7.69
N SER A 65 2.88 -2.53 -8.68
CA SER A 65 2.49 -1.41 -9.55
C SER A 65 1.15 -1.68 -10.22
N VAL A 66 0.46 -0.63 -10.66
CA VAL A 66 -0.76 -0.77 -11.46
C VAL A 66 -0.49 -1.54 -12.76
N TRP A 67 0.69 -1.35 -13.35
CA TRP A 67 1.10 -2.10 -14.55
C TRP A 67 1.19 -3.60 -14.30
N GLU A 68 1.91 -4.03 -13.26
CA GLU A 68 2.09 -5.47 -12.97
C GLU A 68 0.77 -6.12 -12.53
N GLN A 69 -0.07 -5.42 -11.77
CA GLN A 69 -1.38 -5.91 -11.39
C GLN A 69 -2.27 -6.12 -12.63
N PHE A 70 -2.39 -5.14 -13.51
CA PHE A 70 -3.19 -5.29 -14.72
C PHE A 70 -2.64 -6.35 -15.67
N LYS A 71 -1.33 -6.50 -15.78
CA LYS A 71 -0.69 -7.55 -16.56
C LYS A 71 -1.01 -8.94 -16.00
N SER A 72 -0.97 -9.10 -14.67
CA SER A 72 -1.35 -10.33 -13.99
C SER A 72 -2.81 -10.69 -14.27
N GLU A 73 -3.72 -9.74 -14.10
CA GLU A 73 -5.15 -9.93 -14.33
C GLU A 73 -5.51 -10.24 -15.78
N LEU A 74 -4.88 -9.56 -16.74
CA LEU A 74 -5.07 -9.86 -18.16
C LEU A 74 -4.68 -11.31 -18.48
N SER A 75 -3.59 -11.78 -17.91
CA SER A 75 -3.14 -13.16 -18.09
C SER A 75 -4.05 -14.16 -17.37
N ALA A 76 -4.39 -13.91 -16.11
CA ALA A 76 -5.14 -14.85 -15.27
C ALA A 76 -6.61 -14.98 -15.69
N GLN A 77 -7.29 -13.86 -15.96
CA GLN A 77 -8.72 -13.88 -16.25
C GLN A 77 -9.06 -14.05 -17.73
N PHE A 78 -8.25 -13.49 -18.60
CA PHE A 78 -8.55 -13.43 -20.04
C PHE A 78 -7.58 -14.24 -20.91
N ASN A 79 -6.51 -14.78 -20.31
CA ASN A 79 -5.42 -15.44 -21.04
C ASN A 79 -4.86 -14.56 -22.19
N LEU A 80 -4.80 -13.25 -21.95
CA LEU A 80 -4.33 -12.25 -22.91
C LEU A 80 -2.94 -11.75 -22.54
N PRO A 81 -2.05 -11.54 -23.55
CA PRO A 81 -0.77 -10.89 -23.32
C PRO A 81 -0.94 -9.38 -23.05
N ALA A 82 0.01 -8.79 -22.35
CA ALA A 82 0.02 -7.35 -22.10
C ALA A 82 0.01 -6.50 -23.39
N PHE A 83 0.69 -6.99 -24.43
CA PHE A 83 0.71 -6.35 -25.75
C PHE A 83 -0.39 -6.90 -26.64
N PRO A 84 -1.13 -6.06 -27.39
CA PRO A 84 -1.00 -4.59 -27.43
C PRO A 84 -1.90 -3.86 -26.42
N LEU A 85 -2.87 -4.55 -25.82
CA LEU A 85 -3.98 -3.93 -25.08
C LEU A 85 -3.49 -3.03 -23.91
N LEU A 86 -2.69 -3.59 -23.02
CA LEU A 86 -2.20 -2.85 -21.86
C LEU A 86 -1.29 -1.67 -22.25
N HIS A 87 -0.51 -1.82 -23.33
CA HIS A 87 0.34 -0.75 -23.84
C HIS A 87 -0.47 0.42 -24.40
N ILE A 88 -1.53 0.13 -25.15
CA ILE A 88 -2.44 1.15 -25.70
C ILE A 88 -3.18 1.84 -24.55
N SER A 89 -3.71 1.08 -23.59
CA SER A 89 -4.42 1.62 -22.42
C SER A 89 -3.50 2.53 -21.58
N ASN A 90 -2.27 2.11 -21.38
CA ASN A 90 -1.25 2.89 -20.66
C ASN A 90 -0.94 4.20 -21.38
N TRP A 91 -0.76 4.17 -22.70
CA TRP A 91 -0.55 5.36 -23.51
C TRP A 91 -1.74 6.32 -23.50
N LEU A 92 -2.96 5.80 -23.60
CA LEU A 92 -4.19 6.60 -23.50
C LEU A 92 -4.35 7.24 -22.12
N CYS A 93 -4.00 6.51 -21.05
CA CYS A 93 -4.01 7.04 -19.70
C CYS A 93 -3.03 8.21 -19.57
N GLN A 94 -1.80 8.06 -20.07
CA GLN A 94 -0.80 9.12 -20.09
C GLN A 94 -1.29 10.35 -20.88
N LEU A 95 -1.88 10.13 -22.05
CA LEU A 95 -2.36 11.23 -22.90
C LEU A 95 -3.54 12.00 -22.27
N ARG A 96 -4.47 11.27 -21.60
CA ARG A 96 -5.70 11.87 -21.09
C ARG A 96 -5.59 12.43 -19.68
N TYR A 97 -4.77 11.78 -18.83
CA TYR A 97 -4.71 12.07 -17.40
C TYR A 97 -3.34 12.51 -16.90
N GLY A 98 -2.32 12.50 -17.77
CA GLY A 98 -0.97 12.96 -17.44
C GLY A 98 -0.13 11.99 -16.58
N TRP A 99 -0.61 10.76 -16.34
CA TRP A 99 0.11 9.72 -15.61
C TRP A 99 -0.06 8.35 -16.30
N ASN A 100 0.82 7.42 -16.02
CA ASN A 100 0.77 6.08 -16.61
C ASN A 100 0.86 4.98 -15.53
N PHE A 101 0.46 3.76 -15.92
CA PHE A 101 0.36 2.62 -15.00
C PHE A 101 1.69 2.21 -14.36
N LYS A 102 2.83 2.52 -14.99
CA LYS A 102 4.16 2.22 -14.45
C LYS A 102 4.60 3.23 -13.40
N GLU A 103 4.18 4.49 -13.53
CA GLU A 103 4.46 5.54 -12.55
C GLU A 103 3.68 5.32 -11.25
N ALA A 104 2.50 4.70 -11.32
CA ALA A 104 1.74 4.29 -10.15
C ALA A 104 2.36 3.00 -9.56
N SER A 105 3.50 3.17 -8.89
CA SER A 105 4.34 2.09 -8.37
C SER A 105 4.55 2.18 -6.86
N PRO A 106 3.75 1.44 -6.06
CA PRO A 106 4.05 1.21 -4.64
C PRO A 106 5.47 0.70 -4.39
N LEU A 107 6.00 -0.16 -5.28
CA LEU A 107 7.36 -0.69 -5.16
C LEU A 107 8.42 0.42 -5.14
N GLU A 108 8.31 1.41 -6.01
CA GLU A 108 9.23 2.54 -6.02
C GLU A 108 8.99 3.49 -4.83
N ALA A 109 7.77 3.56 -4.34
CA ALA A 109 7.43 4.38 -3.18
C ALA A 109 8.01 3.82 -1.88
N VAL A 110 7.87 2.51 -1.62
CA VAL A 110 8.38 1.90 -0.38
C VAL A 110 9.91 1.96 -0.26
N LYS A 111 10.64 1.98 -1.37
CA LYS A 111 12.10 2.16 -1.37
C LYS A 111 12.55 3.49 -0.75
N ARG A 112 11.70 4.51 -0.87
CA ARG A 112 12.00 5.87 -0.37
C ARG A 112 11.50 6.12 1.05
N CYS A 113 10.63 5.25 1.58
CA CYS A 113 10.05 5.42 2.90
C CYS A 113 10.97 4.87 4.00
N SER A 114 11.30 5.66 5.03
CA SER A 114 12.01 5.20 6.22
C SER A 114 11.07 4.84 7.38
N LEU A 115 9.80 5.28 7.34
CA LEU A 115 8.81 4.96 8.37
C LEU A 115 8.44 3.46 8.36
N PRO A 116 8.02 2.90 9.51
CA PRO A 116 7.66 1.50 9.62
C PRO A 116 6.49 1.11 8.70
N ILE A 117 6.58 -0.06 8.07
CA ILE A 117 5.49 -0.65 7.29
C ILE A 117 5.26 -2.10 7.72
N LEU A 118 4.03 -2.41 8.13
CA LEU A 118 3.53 -3.77 8.24
C LEU A 118 2.90 -4.18 6.91
N PHE A 119 3.46 -5.21 6.27
CA PHE A 119 2.86 -5.86 5.11
C PHE A 119 2.05 -7.05 5.57
N ILE A 120 0.81 -7.14 5.08
CA ILE A 120 -0.09 -8.27 5.30
C ILE A 120 -0.49 -8.81 3.93
N HIS A 121 -0.56 -10.16 3.77
CA HIS A 121 -1.00 -10.77 2.52
C HIS A 121 -1.54 -12.18 2.77
N GLY A 122 -2.56 -12.58 2.02
CA GLY A 122 -2.99 -13.97 2.01
C GLY A 122 -2.02 -14.84 1.19
N ASP A 123 -1.59 -15.98 1.69
CA ASP A 123 -0.67 -16.85 0.95
C ASP A 123 -1.36 -17.64 -0.19
N ALA A 124 -2.70 -17.63 -0.21
CA ALA A 124 -3.54 -18.18 -1.28
C ALA A 124 -4.19 -17.10 -2.16
N ASP A 125 -3.71 -15.85 -2.09
CA ASP A 125 -4.24 -14.74 -2.89
C ASP A 125 -3.98 -14.97 -4.40
N THR A 126 -5.07 -15.17 -5.13
CA THR A 126 -5.03 -15.42 -6.58
C THR A 126 -5.27 -14.17 -7.41
N PHE A 127 -5.75 -13.07 -6.78
CA PHE A 127 -6.00 -11.78 -7.46
C PHE A 127 -4.78 -10.88 -7.46
N VAL A 128 -4.14 -10.69 -6.30
CA VAL A 128 -2.82 -10.06 -6.19
C VAL A 128 -1.81 -11.15 -5.83
N PRO A 129 -0.96 -11.59 -6.74
CA PRO A 129 -0.02 -12.68 -6.47
C PRO A 129 0.84 -12.42 -5.23
N THR A 130 0.92 -13.40 -4.33
CA THR A 130 1.71 -13.30 -3.08
C THR A 130 3.19 -12.96 -3.34
N SER A 131 3.72 -13.28 -4.52
CA SER A 131 5.08 -12.86 -4.92
C SER A 131 5.28 -11.35 -4.86
N MET A 132 4.21 -10.57 -5.10
CA MET A 132 4.30 -9.10 -5.07
C MET A 132 4.59 -8.55 -3.67
N VAL A 133 4.05 -9.14 -2.61
CA VAL A 133 4.36 -8.69 -1.24
C VAL A 133 5.79 -9.02 -0.85
N HIS A 134 6.36 -10.11 -1.34
CA HIS A 134 7.76 -10.43 -1.12
C HIS A 134 8.68 -9.38 -1.78
N GLU A 135 8.38 -8.99 -3.03
CA GLU A 135 9.12 -7.94 -3.72
C GLU A 135 9.03 -6.58 -2.98
N LEU A 136 7.83 -6.21 -2.50
CA LEU A 136 7.62 -5.00 -1.71
C LEU A 136 8.40 -5.04 -0.40
N TYR A 137 8.32 -6.17 0.32
CA TYR A 137 9.03 -6.36 1.57
C TYR A 137 10.55 -6.31 1.39
N GLU A 138 11.09 -6.96 0.37
CA GLU A 138 12.53 -6.93 0.07
C GLU A 138 13.02 -5.52 -0.28
N ALA A 139 12.23 -4.79 -1.09
CA ALA A 139 12.59 -3.46 -1.55
C ALA A 139 12.56 -2.39 -0.45
N LYS A 140 11.71 -2.57 0.58
CA LYS A 140 11.60 -1.65 1.72
C LYS A 140 12.78 -1.80 2.65
N SER A 141 13.45 -0.69 2.98
CA SER A 141 14.43 -0.64 4.08
C SER A 141 13.73 -0.80 5.45
N SER A 142 14.47 -1.21 6.48
CA SER A 142 13.90 -1.31 7.85
C SER A 142 13.51 0.08 8.40
N PRO A 143 12.51 0.18 9.30
CA PRO A 143 11.76 -0.93 9.90
C PRO A 143 10.64 -1.44 9.01
N LYS A 144 10.45 -2.76 9.01
CA LYS A 144 9.41 -3.46 8.23
C LYS A 144 9.05 -4.79 8.87
N GLU A 145 7.78 -5.18 8.75
CA GLU A 145 7.26 -6.47 9.18
C GLU A 145 6.44 -7.11 8.07
N LEU A 146 6.35 -8.43 8.05
CA LEU A 146 5.54 -9.19 7.10
C LEU A 146 4.79 -10.27 7.84
N TRP A 147 3.47 -10.29 7.65
CA TRP A 147 2.61 -11.40 8.06
C TRP A 147 1.88 -11.98 6.83
N LEU A 148 2.09 -13.28 6.59
CA LEU A 148 1.35 -14.04 5.59
C LEU A 148 0.21 -14.79 6.26
N ALA A 149 -1.03 -14.49 5.88
CA ALA A 149 -2.23 -15.14 6.41
C ALA A 149 -2.43 -16.51 5.72
N PRO A 150 -2.33 -17.64 6.47
CA PRO A 150 -2.31 -18.97 5.86
C PRO A 150 -3.64 -19.36 5.23
N GLY A 151 -3.63 -19.82 3.97
CA GLY A 151 -4.80 -20.29 3.24
C GLY A 151 -5.82 -19.20 2.89
N VAL A 152 -5.44 -17.94 3.04
CA VAL A 152 -6.34 -16.79 2.86
C VAL A 152 -6.22 -16.23 1.44
N ASP A 153 -7.37 -15.97 0.81
CA ASP A 153 -7.48 -15.33 -0.49
C ASP A 153 -7.51 -13.80 -0.36
N HIS A 154 -7.61 -13.10 -1.50
CA HIS A 154 -7.53 -11.64 -1.61
C HIS A 154 -8.46 -10.88 -0.66
N ALA A 155 -7.89 -9.95 0.11
CA ALA A 155 -8.60 -9.06 1.05
C ALA A 155 -9.44 -9.76 2.13
N HIS A 156 -9.17 -11.03 2.41
CA HIS A 156 -9.91 -11.81 3.42
C HIS A 156 -9.14 -12.02 4.72
N ALA A 157 -7.94 -11.49 4.86
CA ALA A 157 -7.09 -11.73 6.04
C ALA A 157 -7.78 -11.37 7.37
N TYR A 158 -8.43 -10.22 7.44
CA TYR A 158 -9.20 -9.84 8.63
C TYR A 158 -10.43 -10.74 8.84
N ARG A 159 -11.16 -11.08 7.79
CA ARG A 159 -12.37 -11.89 7.87
C ARG A 159 -12.09 -13.31 8.36
N ASP A 160 -11.05 -13.93 7.82
CA ASP A 160 -10.78 -15.36 8.01
C ASP A 160 -9.82 -15.64 9.18
N CYS A 161 -9.00 -14.64 9.57
CA CYS A 161 -8.03 -14.71 10.66
C CYS A 161 -8.15 -13.55 11.64
N THR A 162 -9.36 -13.14 12.02
CA THR A 162 -9.65 -11.90 12.79
C THR A 162 -8.78 -11.74 14.03
N GLU A 163 -8.61 -12.80 14.83
CA GLU A 163 -7.85 -12.75 16.09
C GLU A 163 -6.36 -12.50 15.82
N GLU A 164 -5.76 -13.28 14.92
CA GLU A 164 -4.35 -13.14 14.58
C GLU A 164 -4.08 -11.82 13.86
N TYR A 165 -4.93 -11.45 12.88
CA TYR A 165 -4.84 -10.15 12.21
C TYR A 165 -4.82 -8.99 13.20
N THR A 166 -5.79 -9.01 14.13
CA THR A 166 -5.90 -7.97 15.16
C THR A 166 -4.68 -7.96 16.07
N LYS A 167 -4.13 -9.12 16.40
CA LYS A 167 -2.91 -9.23 17.19
C LYS A 167 -1.72 -8.65 16.44
N GLN A 168 -1.47 -9.06 15.20
CA GLN A 168 -0.36 -8.57 14.37
C GLN A 168 -0.40 -7.04 14.22
N VAL A 169 -1.58 -6.47 13.91
CA VAL A 169 -1.72 -5.02 13.79
C VAL A 169 -1.52 -4.32 15.15
N LYS A 170 -2.07 -4.84 16.26
CA LYS A 170 -1.89 -4.23 17.58
C LYS A 170 -0.44 -4.28 18.05
N ASP A 171 0.23 -5.39 17.87
CA ASP A 171 1.64 -5.54 18.27
C ASP A 171 2.50 -4.53 17.49
N PHE A 172 2.35 -4.45 16.19
CA PHE A 172 3.01 -3.46 15.35
C PHE A 172 2.72 -2.01 15.79
N LEU A 173 1.44 -1.67 16.06
CA LEU A 173 1.08 -0.32 16.52
C LEU A 173 1.67 0.01 17.89
N ASN A 174 1.74 -0.97 18.81
CA ASN A 174 2.37 -0.76 20.12
C ASN A 174 3.85 -0.41 20.00
N ASP A 175 4.55 -0.97 19.02
CA ASP A 175 5.97 -0.70 18.81
C ASP A 175 6.24 0.68 18.17
N TYR A 176 5.34 1.16 17.32
CA TYR A 176 5.61 2.33 16.48
C TYR A 176 4.69 3.54 16.71
N MET A 177 3.62 3.42 17.49
CA MET A 177 2.69 4.52 17.79
C MET A 177 2.97 5.21 19.13
N GLN A 178 4.11 4.95 19.75
CA GLN A 178 4.51 5.58 21.02
C GLN A 178 4.88 7.05 20.88
#